data_25c06c5c79c5f4ead829ec7d2b836b80
#
_entry.id   25c06c5c79c5f4ead829ec7d2b836b80
#
_cell.length_a   1.000
_cell.length_b   1.000
_cell.length_c   1.000
_cell.angle_alpha   90.00
_cell.angle_beta   90.00
_cell.angle_gamma   90.00
#
_symmetry.space_group_name_H-M   'P 1'
#
loop_
_entity.id
_entity.type
_entity.pdbx_description
1 polymer ?
#
loop_
_entity_poly.entity_id
_entity_poly.type
_entity_poly.pdbx_seq_one_letter_code
_entity_poly.pdbx_strand_id
1 'polypeptide(L)'
;MIIASWNINGLRSYQKKYNLKDFLEKYKIDILNLQETKLIDGWDAHQELELKNNWYIDQNIASIRKGYSGVATISKGKVKQLPILFENRRFQEEGRILMFKYHEYYMINIYFPQGDRSKKDIPYKLEVLEYIIKWVQSIHGKWIICGDFNMATEEIDLARPKYNKNNNMFTFEEREKMHQLKAVGAIDV
;
A
#
# COMPACT_ATOMS: atom_id res chain seq x y z
N MET A 1 5.36 17.76 7.24
CA MET A 1 4.42 16.72 6.83
C MET A 1 4.95 15.38 7.32
N ILE A 2 4.15 14.66 8.10
CA ILE A 2 4.50 13.33 8.61
C ILE A 2 3.61 12.32 7.90
N ILE A 3 4.23 11.39 7.17
CA ILE A 3 3.58 10.30 6.44
C ILE A 3 3.91 9.00 7.15
N ALA A 4 2.88 8.20 7.42
CA ALA A 4 3.04 6.86 7.97
C ALA A 4 2.44 5.81 7.03
N SER A 5 3.04 4.63 7.02
CA SER A 5 2.53 3.45 6.31
C SER A 5 2.45 2.27 7.28
N TRP A 6 1.33 1.54 7.27
CA TRP A 6 1.11 0.48 8.23
C TRP A 6 0.17 -0.61 7.70
N ASN A 7 0.65 -1.83 7.59
CA ASN A 7 -0.21 -2.99 7.42
C ASN A 7 -0.94 -3.27 8.76
N ILE A 8 -2.22 -2.86 8.85
CA ILE A 8 -3.01 -2.93 10.08
C ILE A 8 -3.69 -4.28 10.29
N ASN A 9 -3.64 -5.15 9.29
CA ASN A 9 -4.23 -6.50 9.34
C ASN A 9 -5.68 -6.54 9.89
N GLY A 10 -6.51 -5.61 9.40
CA GLY A 10 -7.92 -5.51 9.78
C GLY A 10 -8.26 -4.30 10.64
N LEU A 11 -8.60 -3.18 9.99
CA LEU A 11 -8.88 -1.90 10.63
C LEU A 11 -10.01 -1.99 11.66
N ARG A 12 -11.10 -2.68 11.36
CA ARG A 12 -12.22 -2.87 12.30
C ARG A 12 -11.81 -3.65 13.55
N SER A 13 -10.93 -4.63 13.41
CA SER A 13 -10.43 -5.41 14.54
C SER A 13 -9.47 -4.61 15.41
N TYR A 14 -8.67 -3.74 14.79
CA TYR A 14 -7.81 -2.80 15.51
C TYR A 14 -8.64 -1.81 16.29
N GLN A 15 -9.62 -1.14 15.66
CA GLN A 15 -10.45 -0.11 16.28
C GLN A 15 -11.25 -0.61 17.50
N LYS A 16 -11.62 -1.90 17.53
CA LYS A 16 -12.26 -2.50 18.71
C LYS A 16 -11.37 -2.57 19.95
N LYS A 17 -10.06 -2.57 19.78
CA LYS A 17 -9.08 -2.72 20.86
C LYS A 17 -8.35 -1.42 21.18
N TYR A 18 -8.14 -0.60 20.17
CA TYR A 18 -7.34 0.61 20.22
C TYR A 18 -8.02 1.70 19.41
N ASN A 19 -7.82 2.95 19.80
CA ASN A 19 -8.36 4.09 19.07
C ASN A 19 -7.32 4.58 18.03
N LEU A 20 -7.67 4.51 16.75
CA LEU A 20 -6.78 4.98 15.68
C LEU A 20 -6.55 6.50 15.72
N LYS A 21 -7.54 7.26 16.18
CA LYS A 21 -7.43 8.71 16.38
C LYS A 21 -6.32 9.06 17.36
N ASP A 22 -6.22 8.33 18.48
CA ASP A 22 -5.16 8.54 19.46
C ASP A 22 -3.77 8.30 18.86
N PHE A 23 -3.65 7.31 17.99
CA PHE A 23 -2.43 7.05 17.23
C PHE A 23 -2.07 8.21 16.31
N LEU A 24 -3.03 8.71 15.53
CA LEU A 24 -2.84 9.85 14.63
C LEU A 24 -2.41 11.12 15.38
N GLU A 25 -3.04 11.41 16.52
CA GLU A 25 -2.75 12.58 17.34
C GLU A 25 -1.40 12.46 18.05
N LYS A 26 -1.12 11.30 18.66
CA LYS A 26 0.14 11.02 19.37
C LYS A 26 1.38 11.22 18.48
N TYR A 27 1.33 10.72 17.26
CA TYR A 27 2.46 10.79 16.33
C TYR A 27 2.36 11.98 15.37
N LYS A 28 1.36 12.86 15.53
CA LYS A 28 1.13 14.07 14.70
C LYS A 28 1.11 13.75 13.20
N ILE A 29 0.53 12.61 12.84
CA ILE A 29 0.49 12.14 11.47
C ILE A 29 -0.37 13.06 10.62
N ASP A 30 0.10 13.38 9.41
CA ASP A 30 -0.64 14.15 8.42
C ASP A 30 -1.31 13.24 7.39
N ILE A 31 -0.63 12.13 7.02
CA ILE A 31 -1.14 11.11 6.11
C ILE A 31 -0.80 9.72 6.68
N LEU A 32 -1.81 8.88 6.83
CA LEU A 32 -1.66 7.48 7.21
C LEU A 32 -2.13 6.58 6.06
N ASN A 33 -1.22 5.80 5.51
CA ASN A 33 -1.49 4.79 4.50
C ASN A 33 -1.62 3.41 5.17
N LEU A 34 -2.79 2.80 5.05
CA LEU A 34 -3.11 1.51 5.65
C LEU A 34 -3.21 0.42 4.59
N GLN A 35 -2.66 -0.74 4.89
CA GLN A 35 -2.77 -1.96 4.09
C GLN A 35 -3.48 -3.05 4.88
N GLU A 36 -4.05 -4.02 4.20
CA GLU A 36 -4.90 -5.07 4.77
C GLU A 36 -6.02 -4.53 5.66
N THR A 37 -6.71 -3.50 5.19
CA THR A 37 -7.79 -2.88 5.97
C THR A 37 -8.95 -3.83 6.23
N LYS A 38 -9.17 -4.82 5.34
CA LYS A 38 -10.22 -5.84 5.42
C LYS A 38 -11.61 -5.23 5.65
N LEU A 39 -11.81 -4.04 5.07
CA LEU A 39 -13.08 -3.33 5.13
C LEU A 39 -14.15 -4.03 4.28
N ILE A 40 -15.39 -3.68 4.55
CA ILE A 40 -16.57 -4.15 3.81
C ILE A 40 -17.39 -2.94 3.39
N ASP A 41 -18.17 -3.11 2.33
CA ASP A 41 -19.10 -2.08 1.90
C ASP A 41 -20.05 -1.65 3.01
N GLY A 42 -20.37 -0.35 3.04
CA GLY A 42 -21.27 0.23 4.03
C GLY A 42 -20.63 0.51 5.39
N TRP A 43 -19.33 0.27 5.58
CA TRP A 43 -18.62 0.68 6.79
C TRP A 43 -18.27 2.18 6.71
N ASP A 44 -18.89 2.98 7.59
CA ASP A 44 -18.62 4.42 7.66
C ASP A 44 -17.35 4.68 8.47
N ALA A 45 -16.27 4.90 7.74
CA ALA A 45 -14.95 5.14 8.34
C ALA A 45 -14.90 6.41 9.20
N HIS A 46 -15.60 7.48 8.84
CA HIS A 46 -15.61 8.71 9.64
C HIS A 46 -16.29 8.49 10.99
N GLN A 47 -17.45 7.86 10.98
CA GLN A 47 -18.20 7.56 12.18
C GLN A 47 -17.45 6.57 13.08
N GLU A 48 -17.01 5.47 12.53
CA GLU A 48 -16.38 4.37 13.27
C GLU A 48 -14.98 4.72 13.83
N LEU A 49 -14.26 5.64 13.19
CA LEU A 49 -12.95 6.10 13.65
C LEU A 49 -13.04 7.39 14.49
N GLU A 50 -14.24 7.93 14.68
CA GLU A 50 -14.49 9.16 15.44
C GLU A 50 -13.61 10.34 15.00
N LEU A 51 -13.31 10.42 13.70
CA LEU A 51 -12.44 11.44 13.15
C LEU A 51 -13.19 12.77 12.98
N LYS A 52 -12.50 13.87 13.31
CA LYS A 52 -13.03 15.23 13.12
C LYS A 52 -13.19 15.56 11.64
N ASN A 53 -14.02 16.56 11.32
CA ASN A 53 -14.34 16.96 9.95
C ASN A 53 -13.16 17.46 9.09
N ASN A 54 -11.97 17.63 9.65
CA ASN A 54 -10.76 17.99 8.94
C ASN A 54 -9.93 16.77 8.47
N TRP A 55 -10.40 15.57 8.73
CA TRP A 55 -9.82 14.34 8.22
C TRP A 55 -10.59 13.82 7.01
N TYR A 56 -9.89 13.32 6.06
CA TYR A 56 -10.42 12.71 4.84
C TYR A 56 -9.99 11.25 4.77
N ILE A 57 -10.86 10.40 4.27
CA ILE A 57 -10.61 8.97 4.15
C ILE A 57 -10.91 8.55 2.72
N ASP A 58 -9.91 8.04 2.04
CA ASP A 58 -10.02 7.40 0.75
C ASP A 58 -9.73 5.91 0.94
N GLN A 59 -10.53 5.05 0.31
CA GLN A 59 -10.40 3.60 0.48
C GLN A 59 -10.62 2.87 -0.84
N ASN A 60 -9.92 1.77 -1.01
CA ASN A 60 -10.16 0.80 -2.07
C ASN A 60 -10.39 -0.56 -1.41
N ILE A 61 -11.62 -1.04 -1.48
CA ILE A 61 -12.10 -2.26 -0.83
C ILE A 61 -12.13 -3.38 -1.86
N ALA A 62 -11.73 -4.58 -1.46
CA ALA A 62 -11.82 -5.73 -2.34
C ALA A 62 -13.28 -6.09 -2.65
N SER A 63 -13.63 -6.17 -3.94
CA SER A 63 -14.95 -6.61 -4.40
C SER A 63 -15.06 -8.14 -4.53
N ILE A 64 -13.93 -8.82 -4.76
CA ILE A 64 -13.88 -10.28 -4.97
C ILE A 64 -14.29 -11.08 -3.74
N ARG A 65 -14.02 -10.59 -2.52
CA ARG A 65 -14.35 -11.26 -1.26
C ARG A 65 -14.43 -10.27 -0.11
N LYS A 66 -15.52 -10.31 0.64
CA LYS A 66 -15.71 -9.48 1.84
C LYS A 66 -14.59 -9.70 2.87
N GLY A 67 -14.05 -8.62 3.42
CA GLY A 67 -13.03 -8.65 4.45
C GLY A 67 -11.67 -9.19 3.99
N TYR A 68 -11.37 -9.07 2.71
CA TYR A 68 -10.10 -9.46 2.10
C TYR A 68 -9.32 -8.22 1.66
N SER A 69 -7.97 -8.26 1.76
CA SER A 69 -7.10 -7.19 1.25
C SER A 69 -7.56 -5.77 1.66
N GLY A 70 -7.59 -4.86 0.72
CA GLY A 70 -8.04 -3.48 0.91
C GLY A 70 -6.96 -2.54 1.38
N VAL A 71 -6.97 -1.31 0.86
CA VAL A 71 -6.11 -0.21 1.32
C VAL A 71 -6.96 1.00 1.66
N ALA A 72 -6.49 1.83 2.58
CA ALA A 72 -7.09 3.12 2.90
C ALA A 72 -6.03 4.17 3.17
N THR A 73 -6.33 5.41 2.84
CA THR A 73 -5.51 6.58 3.16
C THR A 73 -6.33 7.53 4.00
N ILE A 74 -5.83 7.90 5.16
CA ILE A 74 -6.42 8.88 6.08
C ILE A 74 -5.51 10.11 6.09
N SER A 75 -6.05 11.28 5.75
CA SER A 75 -5.25 12.50 5.58
C SER A 75 -5.92 13.73 6.20
N LYS A 76 -5.11 14.70 6.68
CA LYS A 76 -5.60 15.99 7.21
C LYS A 76 -6.12 16.94 6.14
N GLY A 77 -5.86 16.69 4.89
CA GLY A 77 -6.33 17.50 3.76
C GLY A 77 -6.87 16.59 2.67
N LYS A 78 -7.80 17.11 1.90
CA LYS A 78 -8.39 16.36 0.80
C LYS A 78 -7.32 15.98 -0.22
N VAL A 79 -7.23 14.70 -0.55
CA VAL A 79 -6.37 14.21 -1.63
C VAL A 79 -7.13 14.29 -2.97
N LYS A 80 -6.38 14.46 -4.05
CA LYS A 80 -6.92 14.31 -5.40
C LYS A 80 -6.62 12.90 -5.88
N GLN A 81 -7.63 12.04 -5.92
CA GLN A 81 -7.48 10.69 -6.46
C GLN A 81 -7.02 10.74 -7.92
N LEU A 82 -6.18 9.79 -8.30
CA LEU A 82 -5.68 9.60 -9.66
C LEU A 82 -6.25 8.29 -10.23
N PRO A 83 -6.53 8.22 -11.52
CA PRO A 83 -7.03 7.00 -12.14
C PRO A 83 -5.95 5.91 -12.12
N ILE A 84 -6.39 4.68 -11.86
CA ILE A 84 -5.58 3.48 -12.01
C ILE A 84 -5.86 2.92 -13.40
N LEU A 85 -4.89 3.05 -14.30
CA LEU A 85 -5.03 2.64 -15.71
C LEU A 85 -4.48 1.23 -15.97
N PHE A 86 -4.38 0.42 -14.93
CA PHE A 86 -3.88 -0.95 -15.02
C PHE A 86 -5.04 -1.92 -15.28
N GLU A 87 -5.04 -2.55 -16.45
CA GLU A 87 -6.16 -3.37 -16.94
C GLU A 87 -6.17 -4.82 -16.40
N ASN A 88 -5.48 -5.10 -15.31
CA ASN A 88 -5.52 -6.41 -14.68
C ASN A 88 -6.77 -6.52 -13.79
N ARG A 89 -7.71 -7.38 -14.16
CA ARG A 89 -8.98 -7.57 -13.44
C ARG A 89 -8.76 -7.94 -11.97
N ARG A 90 -7.85 -8.87 -11.69
CA ARG A 90 -7.52 -9.28 -10.32
C ARG A 90 -7.07 -8.09 -9.47
N PHE A 91 -6.26 -7.22 -10.05
CA PHE A 91 -5.74 -6.03 -9.36
C PHE A 91 -6.85 -5.03 -9.03
N GLN A 92 -7.79 -4.84 -9.94
CA GLN A 92 -8.94 -3.97 -9.71
C GLN A 92 -9.89 -4.53 -8.64
N GLU A 93 -10.13 -5.85 -8.64
CA GLU A 93 -11.07 -6.51 -7.74
C GLU A 93 -10.51 -6.74 -6.33
N GLU A 94 -9.19 -6.77 -6.13
CA GLU A 94 -8.56 -7.03 -4.83
C GLU A 94 -8.37 -5.77 -3.97
N GLY A 95 -8.65 -4.57 -4.48
CA GLY A 95 -8.58 -3.32 -3.71
C GLY A 95 -7.19 -3.03 -3.12
N ARG A 96 -6.12 -3.22 -3.92
CA ARG A 96 -4.74 -3.22 -3.42
C ARG A 96 -4.00 -1.91 -3.54
N ILE A 97 -4.56 -0.91 -4.20
CA ILE A 97 -3.85 0.34 -4.48
C ILE A 97 -4.77 1.56 -4.37
N LEU A 98 -4.21 2.64 -3.86
CA LEU A 98 -4.71 3.99 -4.01
C LEU A 98 -3.62 4.85 -4.61
N MET A 99 -3.95 5.60 -5.65
CA MET A 99 -3.07 6.57 -6.29
C MET A 99 -3.70 7.95 -6.15
N PHE A 100 -2.94 8.91 -5.65
CA PHE A 100 -3.47 10.24 -5.38
C PHE A 100 -2.38 11.31 -5.42
N LYS A 101 -2.81 12.57 -5.52
CA LYS A 101 -1.96 13.73 -5.35
C LYS A 101 -2.31 14.45 -4.05
N TYR A 102 -1.29 14.78 -3.26
CA TYR A 102 -1.41 15.58 -2.04
C TYR A 102 -0.36 16.69 -2.09
N HIS A 103 -0.81 17.94 -2.16
CA HIS A 103 0.04 19.08 -2.47
C HIS A 103 0.84 18.83 -3.77
N GLU A 104 2.18 18.97 -3.73
CA GLU A 104 3.06 18.72 -4.88
C GLU A 104 3.47 17.24 -5.07
N TYR A 105 3.10 16.36 -4.14
CA TYR A 105 3.51 14.95 -4.18
C TYR A 105 2.47 14.08 -4.88
N TYR A 106 2.94 13.25 -5.80
CA TYR A 106 2.22 12.09 -6.30
C TYR A 106 2.46 10.91 -5.36
N MET A 107 1.41 10.25 -4.92
CA MET A 107 1.51 9.23 -3.89
C MET A 107 0.83 7.93 -4.32
N ILE A 108 1.44 6.83 -3.92
CA ILE A 108 0.87 5.48 -4.01
C ILE A 108 0.82 4.89 -2.61
N ASN A 109 -0.35 4.37 -2.22
CA ASN A 109 -0.53 3.44 -1.12
C ASN A 109 -0.85 2.07 -1.72
N ILE A 110 0.02 1.07 -1.49
CA ILE A 110 -0.11 -0.23 -2.13
C ILE A 110 0.06 -1.39 -1.14
N TYR A 111 -0.68 -2.47 -1.40
CA TYR A 111 -0.53 -3.75 -0.74
C TYR A 111 -0.29 -4.85 -1.78
N PHE A 112 0.96 -5.27 -1.93
CA PHE A 112 1.32 -6.36 -2.82
C PHE A 112 0.81 -7.71 -2.31
N PRO A 113 0.45 -8.64 -3.21
CA PRO A 113 0.13 -10.00 -2.80
C PRO A 113 1.30 -10.63 -2.05
N GLN A 114 1.03 -11.27 -0.92
CA GLN A 114 2.05 -12.01 -0.19
C GLN A 114 2.56 -13.20 -1.02
N GLY A 115 1.65 -13.86 -1.74
CA GLY A 115 1.93 -15.11 -2.43
C GLY A 115 2.12 -16.28 -1.48
N ASP A 116 2.50 -17.42 -2.01
CA ASP A 116 2.75 -18.65 -1.25
C ASP A 116 4.01 -19.39 -1.76
N ARG A 117 4.31 -20.53 -1.17
CA ARG A 117 5.48 -21.35 -1.55
C ARG A 117 5.43 -21.85 -3.00
N SER A 118 4.24 -21.92 -3.62
CA SER A 118 4.11 -22.34 -5.03
C SER A 118 4.63 -21.28 -6.00
N LYS A 119 4.85 -20.05 -5.53
CA LYS A 119 5.31 -18.88 -6.31
C LYS A 119 4.39 -18.48 -7.47
N LYS A 120 3.16 -18.96 -7.49
CA LYS A 120 2.18 -18.69 -8.56
C LYS A 120 1.80 -17.21 -8.70
N ASP A 121 1.96 -16.42 -7.62
CA ASP A 121 1.65 -15.00 -7.60
C ASP A 121 2.82 -14.11 -8.05
N ILE A 122 4.01 -14.67 -8.28
CA ILE A 122 5.19 -13.89 -8.72
C ILE A 122 4.92 -13.15 -10.04
N PRO A 123 4.43 -13.80 -11.11
CA PRO A 123 4.15 -13.08 -12.35
C PRO A 123 3.22 -11.88 -12.15
N TYR A 124 2.18 -12.05 -11.34
CA TYR A 124 1.25 -10.96 -10.99
C TYR A 124 1.95 -9.82 -10.23
N LYS A 125 2.80 -10.13 -9.25
CA LYS A 125 3.58 -9.12 -8.51
C LYS A 125 4.50 -8.34 -9.43
N LEU A 126 5.19 -9.03 -10.35
CA LEU A 126 6.09 -8.40 -11.31
C LEU A 126 5.34 -7.51 -12.31
N GLU A 127 4.15 -7.91 -12.75
CA GLU A 127 3.29 -7.12 -13.62
C GLU A 127 2.84 -5.82 -12.93
N VAL A 128 2.45 -5.88 -11.65
CA VAL A 128 2.09 -4.72 -10.85
C VAL A 128 3.28 -3.78 -10.68
N LEU A 129 4.47 -4.31 -10.40
CA LEU A 129 5.69 -3.51 -10.26
C LEU A 129 6.06 -2.83 -11.57
N GLU A 130 5.95 -3.53 -12.69
CA GLU A 130 6.17 -2.97 -14.02
C GLU A 130 5.24 -1.78 -14.30
N TYR A 131 3.94 -1.91 -13.93
CA TYR A 131 2.98 -0.82 -14.03
C TYR A 131 3.41 0.39 -13.21
N ILE A 132 3.84 0.18 -11.96
CA ILE A 132 4.31 1.26 -11.08
C ILE A 132 5.56 1.94 -11.65
N ILE A 133 6.54 1.19 -12.15
CA ILE A 133 7.75 1.72 -12.76
C ILE A 133 7.41 2.62 -13.95
N LYS A 134 6.55 2.16 -14.86
CA LYS A 134 6.09 2.95 -16.01
C LYS A 134 5.34 4.21 -15.56
N TRP A 135 4.50 4.10 -14.53
CA TRP A 135 3.79 5.24 -14.01
C TRP A 135 4.75 6.28 -13.43
N VAL A 136 5.72 5.87 -12.62
CA VAL A 136 6.75 6.77 -12.05
C VAL A 136 7.53 7.48 -13.16
N GLN A 137 7.93 6.76 -14.22
CA GLN A 137 8.64 7.34 -15.36
C GLN A 137 7.79 8.39 -16.12
N SER A 138 6.47 8.28 -16.07
CA SER A 138 5.55 9.23 -16.68
C SER A 138 5.30 10.49 -15.85
N ILE A 139 5.70 10.52 -14.58
CA ILE A 139 5.44 11.61 -13.65
C ILE A 139 6.54 12.67 -13.74
N HIS A 140 6.15 13.90 -14.02
CA HIS A 140 6.99 15.07 -13.86
C HIS A 140 6.72 15.70 -12.49
N GLY A 141 7.48 15.28 -11.46
CA GLY A 141 7.30 15.80 -10.11
C GLY A 141 7.81 14.88 -9.01
N LYS A 142 7.57 15.27 -7.78
CA LYS A 142 7.94 14.47 -6.59
C LYS A 142 6.92 13.36 -6.37
N TRP A 143 7.39 12.15 -6.09
CA TRP A 143 6.53 11.01 -5.83
C TRP A 143 6.99 10.22 -4.59
N ILE A 144 6.03 9.60 -3.95
CA ILE A 144 6.24 8.76 -2.76
C ILE A 144 5.40 7.50 -2.92
N ILE A 145 6.02 6.34 -2.72
CA ILE A 145 5.34 5.05 -2.69
C ILE A 145 5.42 4.52 -1.26
N CYS A 146 4.27 4.30 -0.66
CA CYS A 146 4.14 3.69 0.66
C CYS A 146 3.39 2.38 0.54
N GLY A 147 3.70 1.41 1.38
CA GLY A 147 2.89 0.20 1.39
C GLY A 147 3.60 -1.01 1.96
N ASP A 148 2.90 -2.13 1.89
CA ASP A 148 3.45 -3.45 2.14
C ASP A 148 3.79 -4.11 0.81
N PHE A 149 5.05 -4.12 0.47
CA PHE A 149 5.54 -4.67 -0.79
C PHE A 149 5.52 -6.19 -0.82
N ASN A 150 5.53 -6.85 0.32
CA ASN A 150 5.70 -8.30 0.41
C ASN A 150 6.87 -8.82 -0.44
N MET A 151 7.93 -8.03 -0.51
CA MET A 151 9.19 -8.32 -1.22
C MET A 151 10.35 -7.71 -0.45
N ALA A 152 11.39 -8.49 -0.24
CA ALA A 152 12.67 -8.03 0.26
C ALA A 152 13.60 -7.75 -0.94
N THR A 153 14.42 -6.71 -0.85
CA THR A 153 15.38 -6.36 -1.90
C THR A 153 16.75 -6.90 -1.60
N GLU A 154 17.16 -6.80 -0.34
CA GLU A 154 18.50 -7.14 0.11
C GLU A 154 18.48 -8.22 1.22
N GLU A 155 19.60 -8.87 1.45
CA GLU A 155 19.72 -9.87 2.52
C GLU A 155 19.47 -9.28 3.92
N ILE A 156 19.77 -7.99 4.12
CA ILE A 156 19.53 -7.29 5.38
C ILE A 156 18.05 -7.20 5.73
N ASP A 157 17.15 -7.27 4.72
CA ASP A 157 15.71 -7.22 4.92
C ASP A 157 15.14 -8.54 5.48
N LEU A 158 15.97 -9.56 5.62
CA LEU A 158 15.56 -10.89 6.03
C LEU A 158 16.18 -11.31 7.37
N ALA A 159 15.37 -11.85 8.27
CA ALA A 159 15.86 -12.39 9.54
C ALA A 159 16.80 -13.61 9.35
N ARG A 160 16.64 -14.38 8.28
CA ARG A 160 17.41 -15.59 7.98
C ARG A 160 17.73 -15.71 6.50
N PRO A 161 18.58 -14.84 5.92
CA PRO A 161 18.78 -14.75 4.47
C PRO A 161 19.28 -16.06 3.85
N LYS A 162 20.20 -16.78 4.52
CA LYS A 162 20.75 -18.06 4.02
C LYS A 162 19.68 -19.14 3.79
N TYR A 163 18.61 -19.15 4.61
CA TYR A 163 17.52 -20.12 4.53
C TYR A 163 16.38 -19.66 3.60
N ASN A 164 16.32 -18.39 3.28
CA ASN A 164 15.26 -17.77 2.49
C ASN A 164 15.68 -17.43 1.05
N LYS A 165 16.90 -17.81 0.68
CA LYS A 165 17.42 -17.55 -0.66
C LYS A 165 16.48 -18.15 -1.71
N ASN A 166 16.02 -17.30 -2.61
CA ASN A 166 15.08 -17.65 -3.67
C ASN A 166 13.70 -18.18 -3.19
N ASN A 167 13.32 -17.91 -1.96
CA ASN A 167 11.94 -18.11 -1.51
C ASN A 167 11.01 -17.04 -2.07
N ASN A 168 9.69 -17.29 -2.03
CA ASN A 168 8.68 -16.27 -2.27
C ASN A 168 8.98 -15.02 -1.42
N MET A 169 8.82 -13.82 -1.97
CA MET A 169 9.19 -12.51 -1.41
C MET A 169 10.70 -12.19 -1.48
N PHE A 170 11.55 -13.11 -1.97
CA PHE A 170 12.99 -12.89 -2.16
C PHE A 170 13.55 -13.67 -3.37
N THR A 171 12.77 -13.83 -4.43
CA THR A 171 13.25 -14.44 -5.66
C THR A 171 14.15 -13.48 -6.42
N PHE A 172 14.92 -14.01 -7.34
CA PHE A 172 15.77 -13.19 -8.21
C PHE A 172 14.94 -12.17 -8.98
N GLU A 173 13.83 -12.59 -9.57
CA GLU A 173 12.96 -11.76 -10.39
C GLU A 173 12.31 -10.63 -9.57
N GLU A 174 11.86 -10.91 -8.33
CA GLU A 174 11.31 -9.89 -7.45
C GLU A 174 12.36 -8.83 -7.11
N ARG A 175 13.58 -9.24 -6.76
CA ARG A 175 14.69 -8.31 -6.46
C ARG A 175 15.09 -7.48 -7.67
N GLU A 176 15.23 -8.08 -8.84
CA GLU A 176 15.54 -7.38 -10.08
C GLU A 176 14.50 -6.28 -10.39
N LYS A 177 13.23 -6.58 -10.20
CA LYS A 177 12.16 -5.56 -10.36
C LYS A 177 12.27 -4.44 -9.34
N MET A 178 12.60 -4.73 -8.10
CA MET A 178 12.83 -3.69 -7.09
C MET A 178 14.06 -2.85 -7.41
N HIS A 179 15.15 -3.45 -7.93
CA HIS A 179 16.31 -2.70 -8.43
C HIS A 179 15.94 -1.80 -9.63
N GLN A 180 15.07 -2.25 -10.53
CA GLN A 180 14.56 -1.41 -11.62
C GLN A 180 13.78 -0.19 -11.08
N LEU A 181 12.97 -0.36 -10.03
CA LEU A 181 12.30 0.75 -9.37
C LEU A 181 13.31 1.74 -8.75
N LYS A 182 14.37 1.24 -8.11
CA LYS A 182 15.48 2.07 -7.62
C LYS A 182 16.20 2.79 -8.76
N ALA A 183 16.42 2.13 -9.89
CA ALA A 183 17.09 2.72 -11.04
C ALA A 183 16.32 3.88 -11.69
N VAL A 184 15.00 3.95 -11.56
CA VAL A 184 14.20 5.11 -12.02
C VAL A 184 14.09 6.23 -10.99
N GLY A 185 14.88 6.18 -9.91
CA GLY A 185 15.05 7.25 -8.93
C GLY A 185 14.38 7.00 -7.57
N ALA A 186 13.88 5.80 -7.29
CA ALA A 186 13.40 5.48 -5.94
C ALA A 186 14.55 5.40 -4.94
N ILE A 187 14.36 6.05 -3.80
CA ILE A 187 15.24 5.95 -2.63
C ILE A 187 14.47 5.15 -1.57
N ASP A 188 15.06 4.06 -1.15
CA ASP A 188 14.55 3.22 -0.07
C ASP A 188 14.95 3.84 1.27
N VAL A 189 13.97 4.10 2.16
CA VAL A 189 14.14 4.86 3.40
C VAL A 189 13.72 4.06 4.63
#